data_857acbd7a21fc4e0960b5e15a08d66a5
#
_entry.id   857acbd7a21fc4e0960b5e15a08d66a5
#
_cell.length_a   1.000
_cell.length_b   1.000
_cell.length_c   1.000
_cell.angle_alpha   90.00
_cell.angle_beta   90.00
_cell.angle_gamma   90.00
#
_symmetry.space_group_name_H-M   'P 1'
#
loop_
_entity.id
_entity.type
_entity.pdbx_description
1 polymer ?
#
loop_
_entity_poly.entity_id
_entity_poly.type
_entity_poly.pdbx_seq_one_letter_code
_entity_poly.pdbx_strand_id
1 'polypeptide(L)'
;MLQTCILNSSKQMKNTVVANNKKAFHEYHILETYEAGIQLKGSEVKSIREGKASLKESYVLIRKGEAWLKGAHIASYSHMGFEGPPSLRTRKLLLHKKEIKRISSKLAEKGLTAVPTKLYIKSGLIKLEFGLAKGKKLHDKRETKKNRDVERDIQRAMRA
;
A
#
# COMPACT_ATOMS: atom_id res chain seq x y z
N MET A 1 -45.49 16.89 -19.62
CA MET A 1 -44.74 16.77 -18.39
C MET A 1 -43.67 15.71 -18.62
N LEU A 2 -42.46 16.15 -18.91
CA LEU A 2 -41.30 15.28 -19.17
C LEU A 2 -40.51 15.12 -17.88
N GLN A 3 -40.61 13.96 -17.28
CA GLN A 3 -39.84 13.59 -16.11
C GLN A 3 -38.47 13.14 -16.57
N THR A 4 -37.48 14.03 -16.44
CA THR A 4 -36.10 13.77 -16.76
C THR A 4 -35.52 12.81 -15.71
N CYS A 5 -35.38 11.55 -16.09
CA CYS A 5 -34.71 10.55 -15.29
C CYS A 5 -33.20 10.87 -15.29
N ILE A 6 -32.70 11.52 -14.23
CA ILE A 6 -31.27 11.69 -14.02
C ILE A 6 -30.72 10.34 -13.57
N LEU A 7 -30.24 9.56 -14.52
CA LEU A 7 -29.39 8.40 -14.27
C LEU A 7 -28.06 8.86 -13.68
N ASN A 8 -28.01 8.87 -12.36
CA ASN A 8 -26.77 9.02 -11.61
C ASN A 8 -25.94 7.75 -11.82
N SER A 9 -25.24 7.70 -12.95
CA SER A 9 -24.22 6.70 -13.20
C SER A 9 -23.00 7.03 -12.33
N SER A 10 -23.04 6.62 -11.07
CA SER A 10 -21.85 6.54 -10.23
C SER A 10 -20.94 5.47 -10.83
N LYS A 11 -20.11 5.91 -11.78
CA LYS A 11 -19.02 5.12 -12.35
C LYS A 11 -18.10 4.74 -11.18
N GLN A 12 -18.30 3.57 -10.61
CA GLN A 12 -17.39 2.99 -9.64
C GLN A 12 -16.02 2.89 -10.31
N MET A 13 -15.16 3.84 -9.99
CA MET A 13 -13.79 3.85 -10.50
C MET A 13 -13.09 2.63 -9.93
N LYS A 14 -12.89 1.62 -10.77
CA LYS A 14 -12.21 0.38 -10.40
C LYS A 14 -10.76 0.74 -10.00
N ASN A 15 -10.47 0.62 -8.71
CA ASN A 15 -9.11 0.72 -8.21
C ASN A 15 -8.34 -0.52 -8.66
N THR A 16 -7.31 -0.35 -9.47
CA THR A 16 -6.47 -1.46 -9.91
C THR A 16 -5.32 -1.64 -8.94
N VAL A 17 -5.36 -2.70 -8.14
CA VAL A 17 -4.27 -3.05 -7.22
C VAL A 17 -3.08 -3.58 -8.02
N VAL A 18 -1.92 -2.94 -7.86
CA VAL A 18 -0.67 -3.31 -8.52
C VAL A 18 0.18 -4.21 -7.63
N ALA A 19 0.33 -3.84 -6.37
CA ALA A 19 1.08 -4.62 -5.40
C ALA A 19 0.35 -4.67 -4.05
N ASN A 20 0.37 -5.84 -3.43
CA ASN A 20 -0.20 -6.07 -2.11
C ASN A 20 0.86 -6.66 -1.18
N ASN A 21 1.01 -6.08 0.00
CA ASN A 21 1.95 -6.54 1.01
C ASN A 21 1.30 -7.53 1.97
N LYS A 22 1.15 -8.78 1.54
CA LYS A 22 0.60 -9.86 2.37
C LYS A 22 1.42 -10.10 3.64
N LYS A 23 2.74 -9.86 3.60
CA LYS A 23 3.64 -10.01 4.74
C LYS A 23 3.30 -9.03 5.86
N ALA A 24 2.93 -7.79 5.53
CA ALA A 24 2.52 -6.80 6.50
C ALA A 24 1.33 -7.28 7.35
N PHE A 25 0.31 -7.86 6.73
CA PHE A 25 -0.85 -8.40 7.44
C PHE A 25 -0.55 -9.63 8.29
N HIS A 26 0.50 -10.39 7.91
CA HIS A 26 0.94 -11.54 8.69
C HIS A 26 1.75 -11.12 9.93
N GLU A 27 2.60 -10.12 9.80
CA GLU A 27 3.56 -9.75 10.83
C GLU A 27 3.07 -8.64 11.76
N TYR A 28 2.07 -7.85 11.33
CA TYR A 28 1.60 -6.69 12.05
C TYR A 28 0.08 -6.68 12.25
N HIS A 29 -0.35 -6.11 13.36
CA HIS A 29 -1.73 -5.67 13.57
C HIS A 29 -1.87 -4.25 13.02
N ILE A 30 -2.66 -4.08 11.96
CA ILE A 30 -2.93 -2.77 11.37
C ILE A 30 -4.01 -2.09 12.21
N LEU A 31 -3.68 -0.93 12.79
CA LEU A 31 -4.58 -0.16 13.65
C LEU A 31 -5.36 0.88 12.87
N GLU A 32 -4.68 1.61 11.99
CA GLU A 32 -5.27 2.66 11.15
C GLU A 32 -4.62 2.62 9.78
N THR A 33 -5.38 2.97 8.75
CA THR A 33 -4.90 3.05 7.36
C THR A 33 -4.97 4.48 6.84
N TYR A 34 -4.01 4.84 6.01
CA TYR A 34 -3.89 6.13 5.35
C TYR A 34 -3.63 5.94 3.86
N GLU A 35 -4.18 6.82 3.05
CA GLU A 35 -3.91 6.90 1.60
C GLU A 35 -2.96 8.07 1.34
N ALA A 36 -1.89 7.83 0.61
CA ALA A 36 -0.94 8.86 0.21
C ALA A 36 -0.74 8.86 -1.31
N GLY A 37 -0.49 10.03 -1.88
CA GLY A 37 0.15 10.13 -3.18
C GLY A 37 1.62 9.75 -3.06
N ILE A 38 2.26 9.43 -4.18
CA ILE A 38 3.67 9.07 -4.23
C ILE A 38 4.37 9.83 -5.35
N GLN A 39 5.52 10.42 -5.03
CA GLN A 39 6.34 11.11 -6.01
C GLN A 39 7.21 10.12 -6.77
N LEU A 40 6.89 9.92 -8.06
CA LEU A 40 7.51 8.96 -8.95
C LEU A 40 8.17 9.64 -10.16
N LYS A 41 9.17 8.98 -10.72
CA LYS A 41 9.71 9.31 -12.04
C LYS A 41 8.85 8.66 -13.13
N GLY A 42 8.85 9.18 -14.36
CA GLY A 42 8.03 8.66 -15.45
C GLY A 42 8.28 7.18 -15.75
N SER A 43 9.52 6.73 -15.68
CA SER A 43 9.90 5.33 -15.82
C SER A 43 9.33 4.43 -14.73
N GLU A 44 9.29 4.92 -13.49
CA GLU A 44 8.68 4.19 -12.37
C GLU A 44 7.17 4.05 -12.53
N VAL A 45 6.50 5.10 -13.02
CA VAL A 45 5.06 5.05 -13.34
C VAL A 45 4.76 3.98 -14.38
N LYS A 46 5.55 3.91 -15.44
CA LYS A 46 5.40 2.88 -16.49
C LYS A 46 5.62 1.48 -15.93
N SER A 47 6.67 1.29 -15.13
CA SER A 47 6.99 0.01 -14.48
C SER A 47 5.89 -0.45 -13.53
N ILE A 48 5.33 0.46 -12.74
CA ILE A 48 4.20 0.17 -11.84
C ILE A 48 2.96 -0.25 -12.64
N ARG A 49 2.66 0.41 -13.74
CA ARG A 49 1.55 0.04 -14.64
C ARG A 49 1.72 -1.35 -15.26
N GLU A 50 2.95 -1.79 -15.45
CA GLU A 50 3.28 -3.16 -15.86
C GLU A 50 3.23 -4.18 -14.71
N GLY A 51 2.90 -3.76 -13.50
CA GLY A 51 2.84 -4.63 -12.32
C GLY A 51 4.20 -4.97 -11.71
N LYS A 52 5.27 -4.28 -12.11
CA LYS A 52 6.65 -4.55 -11.68
C LYS A 52 7.03 -3.80 -10.41
N ALA A 53 6.22 -3.92 -9.36
CA ALA A 53 6.45 -3.29 -8.07
C ALA A 53 6.26 -4.27 -6.92
N SER A 54 7.05 -4.12 -5.86
CA SER A 54 6.95 -4.92 -4.64
C SER A 54 7.09 -4.05 -3.39
N LEU A 55 6.20 -4.27 -2.45
CA LEU A 55 6.20 -3.59 -1.14
C LEU A 55 6.80 -4.45 -0.02
N LYS A 56 7.38 -5.59 -0.36
CA LYS A 56 8.04 -6.45 0.64
C LYS A 56 9.16 -5.68 1.32
N GLU A 57 9.22 -5.81 2.66
CA GLU A 57 10.26 -5.20 3.50
C GLU A 57 10.37 -3.67 3.40
N SER A 58 9.34 -3.03 2.86
CA SER A 58 9.24 -1.58 2.82
C SER A 58 8.56 -1.03 4.07
N TYR A 59 8.86 0.20 4.39
CA TYR A 59 8.28 0.93 5.51
C TYR A 59 8.15 2.42 5.20
N VAL A 60 7.27 3.08 5.94
CA VAL A 60 7.08 4.53 5.85
C VAL A 60 7.79 5.21 7.02
N LEU A 61 8.60 6.20 6.71
CA LEU A 61 9.33 7.02 7.67
C LEU A 61 8.86 8.47 7.59
N ILE A 62 8.62 9.08 8.75
CA ILE A 62 8.39 10.51 8.84
C ILE A 62 9.65 11.18 9.35
N ARG A 63 10.18 12.11 8.59
CA ARG A 63 11.37 12.88 8.92
C ARG A 63 11.20 14.34 8.49
N LYS A 64 11.51 15.26 9.38
CA LYS A 64 11.43 16.72 9.13
C LYS A 64 10.07 17.18 8.58
N GLY A 65 8.97 16.61 9.08
CA GLY A 65 7.62 16.95 8.62
C GLY A 65 7.27 16.46 7.23
N GLU A 66 8.00 15.49 6.71
CA GLU A 66 7.77 14.82 5.43
C GLU A 66 7.68 13.30 5.61
N ALA A 67 6.84 12.67 4.77
CA ALA A 67 6.69 11.23 4.76
C ALA A 67 7.47 10.60 3.59
N TRP A 68 8.16 9.51 3.85
CA TRP A 68 9.04 8.83 2.91
C TRP A 68 8.79 7.33 2.89
N LEU A 69 8.69 6.76 1.69
CA LEU A 69 8.65 5.32 1.48
C LEU A 69 10.07 4.81 1.23
N LYS A 70 10.52 3.88 2.07
CA LYS A 70 11.82 3.21 1.97
C LYS A 70 11.67 1.72 1.74
N GLY A 71 12.61 1.14 0.99
CA GLY A 71 12.67 -0.30 0.77
C GLY A 71 11.65 -0.86 -0.25
N ALA A 72 10.79 -0.03 -0.83
CA ALA A 72 9.89 -0.48 -1.89
C ALA A 72 10.67 -0.67 -3.20
N HIS A 73 10.57 -1.87 -3.76
CA HIS A 73 11.21 -2.22 -5.03
C HIS A 73 10.29 -1.88 -6.20
N ILE A 74 10.79 -1.07 -7.13
CA ILE A 74 10.15 -0.83 -8.44
C ILE A 74 11.21 -1.16 -9.49
N ALA A 75 10.94 -2.17 -10.30
CA ALA A 75 11.87 -2.61 -11.33
C ALA A 75 12.13 -1.51 -12.38
N SER A 76 13.27 -1.55 -13.04
CA SER A 76 13.55 -0.67 -14.17
C SER A 76 12.55 -0.96 -15.30
N TYR A 77 12.11 0.11 -15.97
CA TYR A 77 11.23 -0.05 -17.13
C TYR A 77 11.99 -0.71 -18.30
N SER A 78 11.43 -1.80 -18.83
CA SER A 78 12.12 -2.70 -19.78
C SER A 78 12.51 -2.05 -21.11
N HIS A 79 11.90 -0.94 -21.49
CA HIS A 79 12.14 -0.24 -22.76
C HIS A 79 12.98 1.04 -22.60
N MET A 80 13.70 1.19 -21.49
CA MET A 80 14.65 2.29 -21.31
C MET A 80 16.01 1.88 -21.84
N GLY A 81 16.50 2.63 -22.83
CA GLY A 81 17.86 2.47 -23.36
C GLY A 81 18.98 3.00 -22.45
N PHE A 82 18.66 3.51 -21.26
CA PHE A 82 19.60 4.06 -20.27
C PHE A 82 19.32 3.50 -18.90
N GLU A 83 20.32 3.57 -18.00
CA GLU A 83 20.14 3.23 -16.60
C GLU A 83 19.01 4.05 -15.96
N GLY A 84 17.97 3.34 -15.53
CA GLY A 84 16.85 3.94 -14.81
C GLY A 84 17.21 4.33 -13.36
N PRO A 85 16.31 4.98 -12.65
CA PRO A 85 16.53 5.27 -11.23
C PRO A 85 16.69 3.97 -10.44
N PRO A 86 17.50 3.96 -9.36
CA PRO A 86 17.67 2.79 -8.51
C PRO A 86 16.32 2.21 -8.06
N SER A 87 16.15 0.89 -8.19
CA SER A 87 14.89 0.20 -7.89
C SER A 87 14.41 0.37 -6.45
N LEU A 88 15.35 0.48 -5.50
CA LEU A 88 15.08 0.68 -4.07
C LEU A 88 15.15 2.15 -3.61
N ARG A 89 15.09 3.08 -4.54
CA ARG A 89 15.13 4.52 -4.24
C ARG A 89 14.10 4.90 -3.18
N THR A 90 14.48 5.79 -2.26
CA THR A 90 13.53 6.41 -1.33
C THR A 90 12.60 7.35 -2.08
N ARG A 91 11.29 7.26 -1.83
CA ARG A 91 10.26 8.03 -2.53
C ARG A 91 9.46 8.85 -1.55
N LYS A 92 9.22 10.11 -1.88
CA LYS A 92 8.42 11.01 -1.07
C LYS A 92 6.95 10.66 -1.19
N LEU A 93 6.26 10.62 -0.06
CA LEU A 93 4.82 10.48 0.00
C LEU A 93 4.14 11.84 0.12
N LEU A 94 3.04 12.01 -0.57
CA LEU A 94 2.27 13.23 -0.60
C LEU A 94 1.06 13.09 0.34
N LEU A 95 1.15 13.77 1.48
CA LEU A 95 0.15 13.81 2.53
C LEU A 95 -0.09 15.25 2.96
N HIS A 96 -1.26 15.52 3.51
CA HIS A 96 -1.52 16.82 4.13
C HIS A 96 -0.68 17.00 5.41
N LYS A 97 -0.23 18.21 5.69
CA LYS A 97 0.56 18.52 6.90
C LYS A 97 -0.13 18.07 8.19
N LYS A 98 -1.45 18.20 8.26
CA LYS A 98 -2.25 17.73 9.41
C LYS A 98 -2.16 16.22 9.62
N GLU A 99 -2.22 15.46 8.52
CA GLU A 99 -2.07 14.00 8.55
C GLU A 99 -0.68 13.58 8.98
N ILE A 100 0.36 14.22 8.41
CA ILE A 100 1.77 13.96 8.78
C ILE A 100 1.98 14.21 10.28
N LYS A 101 1.47 15.31 10.83
CA LYS A 101 1.57 15.63 12.25
C LYS A 101 0.88 14.57 13.12
N ARG A 102 -0.34 14.17 12.74
CA ARG A 102 -1.10 13.11 13.46
C ARG A 102 -0.37 11.77 13.43
N ILE A 103 0.12 11.37 12.27
CA ILE A 103 0.87 10.11 12.10
C ILE A 103 2.18 10.15 12.90
N SER A 104 2.91 11.27 12.84
CA SER A 104 4.16 11.46 13.57
C SER A 104 3.96 11.33 15.07
N SER A 105 2.90 11.93 15.63
CA SER A 105 2.56 11.83 17.06
C SER A 105 2.29 10.37 17.46
N LYS A 106 1.56 9.61 16.64
CA LYS A 106 1.26 8.20 16.90
C LYS A 106 2.48 7.29 16.75
N LEU A 107 3.35 7.58 15.78
CA LEU A 107 4.61 6.84 15.61
C LEU A 107 5.61 7.07 16.75
N ALA A 108 5.47 8.17 17.49
CA ALA A 108 6.26 8.41 18.71
C ALA A 108 5.86 7.45 19.85
N GLU A 109 4.69 6.83 19.80
CA GLU A 109 4.28 5.80 20.74
C GLU A 109 5.12 4.52 20.55
N LYS A 110 5.53 3.90 21.67
CA LYS A 110 6.36 2.70 21.64
C LYS A 110 5.68 1.54 20.90
N GLY A 111 6.40 0.93 19.97
CA GLY A 111 5.99 -0.27 19.28
C GLY A 111 5.09 -0.05 18.06
N LEU A 112 4.83 1.21 17.67
CA LEU A 112 4.14 1.51 16.42
C LEU A 112 5.11 1.74 15.27
N THR A 113 4.74 1.28 14.09
CA THR A 113 5.45 1.48 12.83
C THR A 113 4.46 1.76 11.72
N ALA A 114 4.91 2.39 10.65
CA ALA A 114 4.08 2.60 9.46
C ALA A 114 4.52 1.65 8.35
N VAL A 115 3.62 0.75 7.93
CA VAL A 115 3.89 -0.30 6.96
C VAL A 115 2.99 -0.14 5.75
N PRO A 116 3.54 -0.08 4.52
CA PRO A 116 2.72 -0.04 3.32
C PRO A 116 1.98 -1.37 3.12
N THR A 117 0.70 -1.26 2.78
CA THR A 117 -0.20 -2.40 2.60
C THR A 117 -0.49 -2.67 1.13
N LYS A 118 -0.81 -1.61 0.37
CA LYS A 118 -1.18 -1.74 -1.05
C LYS A 118 -0.63 -0.57 -1.88
N LEU A 119 -0.26 -0.88 -3.10
CA LEU A 119 0.00 0.08 -4.16
C LEU A 119 -1.06 -0.12 -5.24
N TYR A 120 -1.76 0.92 -5.63
CA TYR A 120 -2.88 0.82 -6.57
C TYR A 120 -3.02 2.08 -7.43
N ILE A 121 -3.76 1.93 -8.52
CA ILE A 121 -4.09 3.01 -9.45
C ILE A 121 -5.55 3.40 -9.22
N LYS A 122 -5.77 4.67 -8.92
CA LYS A 122 -7.09 5.28 -8.72
C LYS A 122 -7.20 6.50 -9.61
N SER A 123 -8.16 6.51 -10.52
CA SER A 123 -8.36 7.61 -11.48
C SER A 123 -7.08 8.01 -12.25
N GLY A 124 -6.27 7.02 -12.66
CA GLY A 124 -5.01 7.25 -13.35
C GLY A 124 -3.83 7.65 -12.47
N LEU A 125 -4.06 7.95 -11.19
CA LEU A 125 -3.03 8.31 -10.21
C LEU A 125 -2.59 7.09 -9.42
N ILE A 126 -1.29 7.00 -9.17
CA ILE A 126 -0.71 5.95 -8.33
C ILE A 126 -0.81 6.40 -6.87
N LYS A 127 -1.46 5.57 -6.06
CA LYS A 127 -1.68 5.78 -4.63
C LYS A 127 -1.06 4.64 -3.83
N LEU A 128 -0.58 5.00 -2.64
CA LEU A 128 -0.09 4.06 -1.64
C LEU A 128 -1.02 4.05 -0.44
N GLU A 129 -1.52 2.89 -0.09
CA GLU A 129 -2.16 2.66 1.21
C GLU A 129 -1.11 2.13 2.18
N PHE A 130 -1.03 2.71 3.35
CA PHE A 130 -0.16 2.25 4.43
C PHE A 130 -0.89 2.32 5.76
N GLY A 131 -0.50 1.46 6.69
CA GLY A 131 -1.12 1.40 8.00
C GLY A 131 -0.16 1.71 9.14
N LEU A 132 -0.66 2.35 10.18
CA LEU A 132 -0.03 2.34 11.50
C LEU A 132 -0.24 0.97 12.10
N ALA A 133 0.84 0.31 12.47
CA ALA A 133 0.82 -1.09 12.81
C ALA A 133 1.67 -1.40 14.05
N LYS A 134 1.25 -2.39 14.79
CA LYS A 134 1.99 -2.96 15.91
C LYS A 134 2.47 -4.36 15.55
N GLY A 135 3.74 -4.67 15.79
CA GLY A 135 4.31 -6.00 15.54
C GLY A 135 3.58 -7.08 16.33
N LYS A 136 3.22 -8.17 15.66
CA LYS A 136 2.61 -9.35 16.29
C LYS A 136 3.66 -10.14 17.07
N LYS A 137 3.28 -10.66 18.24
CA LYS A 137 4.09 -11.63 19.00
C LYS A 137 4.12 -12.98 18.26
N LEU A 138 5.07 -13.83 18.59
CA LEU A 138 5.21 -15.16 17.96
C LEU A 138 3.94 -16.02 18.09
N HIS A 139 3.25 -15.93 19.23
CA HIS A 139 1.99 -16.62 19.49
C HIS A 139 0.90 -16.17 18.51
N ASP A 140 0.71 -14.85 18.35
CA ASP A 140 -0.29 -14.26 17.47
C ASP A 140 -0.04 -14.63 15.99
N LYS A 141 1.23 -14.76 15.59
CA LYS A 141 1.60 -15.20 14.23
C LYS A 141 1.18 -16.64 13.96
N ARG A 142 1.35 -17.53 14.94
CA ARG A 142 0.93 -18.94 14.84
C ARG A 142 -0.57 -19.09 14.74
N GLU A 143 -1.31 -18.35 15.55
CA GLU A 143 -2.77 -18.33 15.52
C GLU A 143 -3.32 -17.76 14.20
N THR A 144 -2.75 -16.67 13.72
CA THR A 144 -3.11 -16.10 12.41
C THR A 144 -2.88 -17.10 11.26
N LYS A 145 -1.80 -17.88 11.32
CA LYS A 145 -1.51 -18.92 10.33
C LYS A 145 -2.55 -20.05 10.40
N LYS A 146 -2.82 -20.54 11.60
CA LYS A 146 -3.81 -21.62 11.84
C LYS A 146 -5.20 -21.23 11.31
N ASN A 147 -5.68 -20.04 11.64
CA ASN A 147 -6.99 -19.56 11.20
C ASN A 147 -7.07 -19.44 9.67
N ARG A 148 -6.00 -18.98 9.02
CA ARG A 148 -5.93 -18.89 7.54
C ARG A 148 -5.96 -20.26 6.88
N ASP A 149 -5.29 -21.24 7.46
CA ASP A 149 -5.27 -22.60 6.93
C ASP A 149 -6.65 -23.25 7.06
N VAL A 150 -7.32 -23.08 8.20
CA VAL A 150 -8.72 -23.52 8.40
C VAL A 150 -9.68 -22.86 7.39
N GLU A 151 -9.55 -21.55 7.18
CA GLU A 151 -10.38 -20.83 6.22
C GLU A 151 -10.18 -21.33 4.78
N ARG A 152 -8.94 -21.65 4.39
CA ARG A 152 -8.64 -22.26 3.09
C ARG A 152 -9.28 -23.64 2.93
N ASP A 153 -9.24 -24.45 3.98
CA ASP A 153 -9.81 -25.79 3.96
C ASP A 153 -11.34 -25.72 3.85
N ILE A 154 -11.97 -24.82 4.57
CA ILE A 154 -13.42 -24.55 4.45
C ILE A 154 -13.77 -24.11 3.02
N GLN A 155 -13.00 -23.17 2.44
CA GLN A 155 -13.24 -22.74 1.05
C GLN A 155 -13.06 -23.86 0.02
N ARG A 156 -12.11 -24.78 0.23
CA ARG A 156 -11.94 -25.96 -0.63
C ARG A 156 -13.13 -26.91 -0.51
N ALA A 157 -13.59 -27.17 0.72
CA ALA A 157 -14.75 -28.03 0.98
C ALA A 157 -16.04 -27.48 0.37
N MET A 158 -16.21 -26.13 0.35
CA MET A 158 -17.39 -25.50 -0.27
C MET A 158 -17.36 -25.50 -1.80
N ARG A 159 -16.22 -25.76 -2.43
CA ARG A 159 -16.06 -25.82 -3.90
C ARG A 159 -16.09 -27.24 -4.46
N ALA A 160 -16.02 -28.20 -3.59
CA ALA A 160 -16.18 -29.63 -3.92
C ALA A 160 -17.64 -30.03 -3.89
#